data_aa48b080ac45d372b87f0f5d42c410fd
#
_entry.id   aa48b080ac45d372b87f0f5d42c410fd
#
_cell.length_a   1.000
_cell.length_b   1.000
_cell.length_c   1.000
_cell.angle_alpha   90.00
_cell.angle_beta   90.00
_cell.angle_gamma   90.00
#
_symmetry.space_group_name_H-M   'P 1'
#
loop_
_entity.id
_entity.type
_entity.pdbx_description
1 polymer ?
#
loop_
_entity_poly.entity_id
_entity_poly.type
_entity_poly.pdbx_seq_one_letter_code
_entity_poly.pdbx_strand_id
1 'polypeptide(L)'
;MNSSRALLSVYDKTGIVDFATNLIDLGWEIVSSGGTASHLIESGIEVIEVAELTGAQEMLDGRVKTLHPNIHGGILADRSNHEHLKELENKGIQTIDLVVVNLYPFSQDPGIELMDIGGPAMVRAAAKNFHSVGVVVDPLKYGSIIDEIREKGNLTLETRQDLARDAFAHTASYDAEIVSWFDDKQEELPKSIH
;
A
#
# COMPACT_ATOMS: atom_id res chain seq x y z
N MET A 1 4.77 19.26 -14.58
CA MET A 1 3.86 18.74 -13.53
C MET A 1 4.39 17.35 -13.21
N ASN A 2 4.57 17.03 -11.94
CA ASN A 2 4.95 15.65 -11.59
C ASN A 2 3.78 14.74 -11.93
N SER A 3 4.06 13.57 -12.52
CA SER A 3 3.04 12.54 -12.76
C SER A 3 2.45 12.05 -11.45
N SER A 4 1.18 11.68 -11.44
CA SER A 4 0.56 11.02 -10.28
C SER A 4 1.20 9.65 -10.09
N ARG A 5 1.29 9.18 -8.83
CA ARG A 5 2.01 7.95 -8.50
C ARG A 5 1.14 6.98 -7.71
N ALA A 6 1.11 5.73 -8.14
CA ALA A 6 0.43 4.64 -7.44
C ALA A 6 1.45 3.63 -6.88
N LEU A 7 1.30 3.29 -5.60
CA LEU A 7 2.08 2.24 -4.95
C LEU A 7 1.22 0.96 -4.88
N LEU A 8 1.65 -0.09 -5.58
CA LEU A 8 0.95 -1.36 -5.68
C LEU A 8 1.72 -2.44 -4.91
N SER A 9 1.10 -3.05 -3.91
CA SER A 9 1.68 -4.15 -3.14
C SER A 9 0.57 -5.10 -2.68
N VAL A 10 0.25 -6.09 -3.50
CA VAL A 10 -0.92 -6.95 -3.29
C VAL A 10 -0.54 -8.42 -3.17
N TYR A 11 -1.19 -9.12 -2.25
CA TYR A 11 -1.16 -10.57 -2.17
C TYR A 11 -2.05 -11.19 -3.26
N ASP A 12 -3.35 -10.87 -3.25
CA ASP A 12 -4.27 -11.21 -4.32
C ASP A 12 -4.02 -10.32 -5.54
N LYS A 13 -3.53 -10.93 -6.62
CA LYS A 13 -3.13 -10.26 -7.86
C LYS A 13 -4.27 -10.19 -8.89
N THR A 14 -5.50 -10.57 -8.50
CA THR A 14 -6.66 -10.51 -9.38
C THR A 14 -6.86 -9.11 -9.95
N GLY A 15 -6.81 -8.98 -11.28
CA GLY A 15 -7.04 -7.73 -12.01
C GLY A 15 -5.96 -6.66 -11.85
N ILE A 16 -4.83 -6.92 -11.17
CA ILE A 16 -3.82 -5.90 -10.89
C ILE A 16 -3.08 -5.44 -12.15
N VAL A 17 -2.88 -6.33 -13.13
CA VAL A 17 -2.21 -6.01 -14.40
C VAL A 17 -3.07 -5.04 -15.22
N ASP A 18 -4.36 -5.35 -15.38
CA ASP A 18 -5.29 -4.47 -16.10
C ASP A 18 -5.44 -3.12 -15.38
N PHE A 19 -5.48 -3.14 -14.04
CA PHE A 19 -5.53 -1.93 -13.24
C PHE A 19 -4.29 -1.06 -13.44
N ALA A 20 -3.08 -1.63 -13.36
CA ALA A 20 -1.82 -0.94 -13.58
C ALA A 20 -1.72 -0.39 -15.02
N THR A 21 -2.13 -1.17 -16.03
CA THR A 21 -2.18 -0.74 -17.43
C THR A 21 -3.05 0.50 -17.59
N ASN A 22 -4.27 0.47 -17.04
CA ASN A 22 -5.17 1.63 -17.11
C ASN A 22 -4.61 2.87 -16.40
N LEU A 23 -3.91 2.71 -15.27
CA LEU A 23 -3.25 3.83 -14.59
C LEU A 23 -2.15 4.44 -15.45
N ILE A 24 -1.32 3.62 -16.10
CA ILE A 24 -0.27 4.07 -17.02
C ILE A 24 -0.87 4.82 -18.21
N ASP A 25 -1.94 4.31 -18.81
CA ASP A 25 -2.66 4.97 -19.92
C ASP A 25 -3.24 6.33 -19.49
N LEU A 26 -3.50 6.52 -18.19
CA LEU A 26 -3.92 7.78 -17.59
C LEU A 26 -2.73 8.67 -17.13
N GLY A 27 -1.48 8.28 -17.43
CA GLY A 27 -0.27 9.05 -17.14
C GLY A 27 0.27 8.89 -15.72
N TRP A 28 -0.10 7.83 -15.01
CA TRP A 28 0.39 7.53 -13.67
C TRP A 28 1.69 6.72 -13.73
N GLU A 29 2.57 6.96 -12.75
CA GLU A 29 3.73 6.11 -12.48
C GLU A 29 3.35 4.98 -11.52
N ILE A 30 3.86 3.78 -11.77
CA ILE A 30 3.64 2.61 -10.92
C ILE A 30 4.89 2.36 -10.08
N VAL A 31 4.73 2.36 -8.77
CA VAL A 31 5.73 1.92 -7.78
C VAL A 31 5.30 0.58 -7.22
N SER A 32 6.21 -0.36 -7.11
CA SER A 32 5.87 -1.67 -6.53
C SER A 32 7.09 -2.35 -5.90
N SER A 33 6.86 -3.43 -5.15
CA SER A 33 7.92 -4.22 -4.53
C SER A 33 7.60 -5.70 -4.52
N GLY A 34 8.64 -6.53 -4.37
CA GLY A 34 8.52 -7.97 -4.18
C GLY A 34 7.71 -8.66 -5.28
N GLY A 35 6.91 -9.65 -4.90
CA GLY A 35 6.16 -10.46 -5.87
C GLY A 35 5.12 -9.70 -6.70
N THR A 36 4.66 -8.53 -6.27
CA THR A 36 3.79 -7.67 -7.10
C THR A 36 4.60 -7.01 -8.20
N ALA A 37 5.78 -6.46 -7.89
CA ALA A 37 6.65 -5.87 -8.89
C ALA A 37 7.05 -6.90 -9.97
N SER A 38 7.52 -8.08 -9.55
CA SER A 38 7.87 -9.16 -10.49
C SER A 38 6.72 -9.53 -11.42
N HIS A 39 5.51 -9.71 -10.86
CA HIS A 39 4.32 -10.06 -11.63
C HIS A 39 3.94 -8.98 -12.68
N LEU A 40 4.04 -7.71 -12.30
CA LEU A 40 3.76 -6.60 -13.20
C LEU A 40 4.81 -6.49 -14.31
N ILE A 41 6.10 -6.60 -13.97
CA ILE A 41 7.23 -6.56 -14.92
C ILE A 41 7.14 -7.72 -15.92
N GLU A 42 6.86 -8.94 -15.45
CA GLU A 42 6.66 -10.12 -16.30
C GLU A 42 5.47 -9.95 -17.24
N SER A 43 4.49 -9.15 -16.86
CA SER A 43 3.32 -8.79 -17.70
C SER A 43 3.59 -7.58 -18.62
N GLY A 44 4.82 -7.07 -18.68
CA GLY A 44 5.21 -5.96 -19.55
C GLY A 44 4.88 -4.56 -19.02
N ILE A 45 4.55 -4.45 -17.73
CA ILE A 45 4.27 -3.17 -17.08
C ILE A 45 5.58 -2.50 -16.64
N GLU A 46 5.73 -1.22 -16.95
CA GLU A 46 6.84 -0.42 -16.44
C GLU A 46 6.62 -0.12 -14.94
N VAL A 47 7.56 -0.52 -14.10
CA VAL A 47 7.47 -0.40 -12.64
C VAL A 47 8.74 0.24 -12.11
N ILE A 48 8.58 1.24 -11.24
CA ILE A 48 9.65 1.76 -10.39
C ILE A 48 9.70 0.88 -9.15
N GLU A 49 10.81 0.20 -8.91
CA GLU A 49 10.92 -0.63 -7.71
C GLU A 49 11.12 0.22 -6.46
N VAL A 50 10.52 -0.20 -5.34
CA VAL A 50 10.67 0.49 -4.04
C VAL A 50 12.14 0.65 -3.65
N ALA A 51 13.00 -0.32 -4.00
CA ALA A 51 14.44 -0.25 -3.78
C ALA A 51 15.10 0.96 -4.47
N GLU A 52 14.63 1.35 -5.64
CA GLU A 52 15.11 2.53 -6.36
C GLU A 52 14.74 3.83 -5.62
N LEU A 53 13.50 3.91 -5.10
CA LEU A 53 13.03 5.09 -4.36
C LEU A 53 13.67 5.23 -2.98
N THR A 54 13.99 4.11 -2.34
CA THR A 54 14.57 4.11 -1.00
C THR A 54 16.08 4.20 -1.01
N GLY A 55 16.73 3.81 -2.12
CA GLY A 55 18.16 3.62 -2.19
C GLY A 55 18.66 2.50 -1.27
N ALA A 56 17.76 1.71 -0.72
CA ALA A 56 18.04 0.62 0.20
C ALA A 56 17.49 -0.70 -0.36
N GLN A 57 18.31 -1.73 -0.29
CA GLN A 57 17.85 -3.09 -0.53
C GLN A 57 16.96 -3.55 0.62
N GLU A 58 16.10 -4.53 0.36
CA GLU A 58 15.33 -5.15 1.44
C GLU A 58 16.27 -5.74 2.51
N MET A 59 15.85 -5.63 3.77
CA MET A 59 16.61 -6.08 4.93
C MET A 59 15.86 -7.21 5.65
N LEU A 60 16.59 -8.03 6.40
CA LEU A 60 16.04 -9.07 7.25
C LEU A 60 15.11 -10.02 6.45
N ASP A 61 15.64 -10.56 5.34
CA ASP A 61 14.91 -11.46 4.44
C ASP A 61 13.56 -10.90 3.96
N GLY A 62 13.52 -9.57 3.73
CA GLY A 62 12.35 -8.88 3.22
C GLY A 62 11.35 -8.39 4.27
N ARG A 63 11.62 -8.55 5.56
CA ARG A 63 10.76 -8.00 6.63
C ARG A 63 10.73 -6.47 6.63
N VAL A 64 11.77 -5.82 6.10
CA VAL A 64 11.85 -4.37 5.97
C VAL A 64 12.10 -4.03 4.50
N LYS A 65 11.04 -3.55 3.83
CA LYS A 65 11.06 -3.08 2.43
C LYS A 65 10.44 -1.69 2.32
N THR A 66 9.17 -1.61 2.67
CA THR A 66 8.33 -0.41 2.51
C THR A 66 8.29 0.49 3.75
N LEU A 67 8.80 0.01 4.89
CA LEU A 67 8.92 0.78 6.14
C LEU A 67 10.09 1.76 6.04
N HIS A 68 10.00 2.73 5.13
CA HIS A 68 11.06 3.68 4.84
C HIS A 68 10.52 5.11 4.77
N PRO A 69 11.27 6.13 5.24
CA PRO A 69 10.84 7.54 5.19
C PRO A 69 10.45 8.01 3.79
N ASN A 70 11.12 7.55 2.72
CA ASN A 70 10.80 7.95 1.35
C ASN A 70 9.42 7.44 0.90
N ILE A 71 8.99 6.28 1.39
CA ILE A 71 7.67 5.73 1.09
C ILE A 71 6.62 6.40 1.98
N HIS A 72 6.80 6.34 3.30
CA HIS A 72 5.81 6.88 4.24
C HIS A 72 5.72 8.41 4.21
N GLY A 73 6.83 9.12 3.90
CA GLY A 73 6.82 10.54 3.64
C GLY A 73 5.95 10.90 2.43
N GLY A 74 6.12 10.17 1.32
CA GLY A 74 5.31 10.35 0.10
C GLY A 74 3.80 10.11 0.33
N ILE A 75 3.45 9.17 1.25
CA ILE A 75 2.06 8.87 1.61
C ILE A 75 1.51 9.88 2.62
N LEU A 76 2.26 10.21 3.69
CA LEU A 76 1.74 10.92 4.86
C LEU A 76 1.82 12.44 4.76
N ALA A 77 2.58 13.00 3.80
CA ALA A 77 2.68 14.44 3.67
C ALA A 77 1.30 15.09 3.48
N ASP A 78 0.95 16.00 4.37
CA ASP A 78 -0.21 16.86 4.21
C ASP A 78 0.08 17.86 3.09
N ARG A 79 -0.63 17.73 1.99
CA ARG A 79 -0.42 18.55 0.78
C ARG A 79 -0.96 19.97 0.88
N SER A 80 -1.74 20.26 1.91
CA SER A 80 -2.15 21.62 2.27
C SER A 80 -1.08 22.35 3.08
N ASN A 81 -0.12 21.61 3.67
CA ASN A 81 0.97 22.14 4.47
C ASN A 81 2.23 22.39 3.59
N HIS A 82 2.53 23.67 3.35
CA HIS A 82 3.66 24.07 2.53
C HIS A 82 5.02 23.58 3.06
N GLU A 83 5.19 23.52 4.38
CA GLU A 83 6.44 23.04 4.97
C GLU A 83 6.65 21.53 4.73
N HIS A 84 5.56 20.72 4.73
CA HIS A 84 5.65 19.31 4.36
C HIS A 84 6.10 19.13 2.91
N LEU A 85 5.52 19.90 1.97
CA LEU A 85 5.90 19.81 0.56
C LEU A 85 7.34 20.24 0.33
N LYS A 86 7.78 21.30 0.99
CA LYS A 86 9.17 21.78 0.93
C LYS A 86 10.15 20.76 1.52
N GLU A 87 9.77 20.08 2.62
CA GLU A 87 10.59 19.03 3.20
C GLU A 87 10.75 17.84 2.23
N LEU A 88 9.66 17.40 1.57
CA LEU A 88 9.72 16.36 0.56
C LEU A 88 10.63 16.77 -0.60
N GLU A 89 10.46 17.98 -1.12
CA GLU A 89 11.30 18.51 -2.21
C GLU A 89 12.78 18.52 -1.85
N ASN A 90 13.13 19.02 -0.65
CA ASN A 90 14.52 19.04 -0.17
C ASN A 90 15.14 17.65 -0.02
N LYS A 91 14.31 16.64 0.19
CA LYS A 91 14.73 15.23 0.32
C LYS A 91 14.61 14.44 -0.99
N GLY A 92 14.13 15.06 -2.07
CA GLY A 92 13.88 14.38 -3.34
C GLY A 92 12.77 13.33 -3.26
N ILE A 93 11.85 13.47 -2.31
CA ILE A 93 10.74 12.53 -2.11
C ILE A 93 9.52 13.01 -2.91
N GLN A 94 9.02 12.17 -3.80
CA GLN A 94 7.79 12.44 -4.52
C GLN A 94 6.58 11.93 -3.73
N THR A 95 5.43 12.60 -3.92
CA THR A 95 4.16 12.18 -3.32
C THR A 95 3.64 10.88 -3.94
N ILE A 96 2.90 10.11 -3.14
CA ILE A 96 2.16 8.92 -3.58
C ILE A 96 0.67 9.26 -3.47
N ASP A 97 -0.05 9.13 -4.59
CA ASP A 97 -1.44 9.59 -4.72
C ASP A 97 -2.46 8.47 -4.51
N LEU A 98 -2.02 7.22 -4.77
CA LEU A 98 -2.82 6.02 -4.62
C LEU A 98 -1.99 4.91 -3.99
N VAL A 99 -2.54 4.24 -3.00
CA VAL A 99 -1.95 3.04 -2.37
C VAL A 99 -2.91 1.88 -2.57
N VAL A 100 -2.43 0.82 -3.19
CA VAL A 100 -3.21 -0.39 -3.49
C VAL A 100 -2.54 -1.56 -2.79
N VAL A 101 -3.16 -2.02 -1.72
CA VAL A 101 -2.60 -3.06 -0.85
C VAL A 101 -3.72 -3.96 -0.35
N ASN A 102 -3.64 -5.24 -0.62
CA ASN A 102 -4.43 -6.24 0.09
C ASN A 102 -3.49 -7.18 0.86
N LEU A 103 -4.00 -7.70 1.96
CA LEU A 103 -3.21 -8.48 2.90
C LEU A 103 -3.40 -9.98 2.63
N TYR A 104 -2.38 -10.74 2.98
CA TYR A 104 -2.50 -12.19 3.04
C TYR A 104 -3.62 -12.59 4.01
N PRO A 105 -4.53 -13.51 3.63
CA PRO A 105 -5.55 -14.00 4.55
C PRO A 105 -4.89 -14.83 5.66
N PHE A 106 -4.61 -14.19 6.79
CA PHE A 106 -3.83 -14.77 7.89
C PHE A 106 -4.41 -16.09 8.40
N SER A 107 -5.75 -16.22 8.40
CA SER A 107 -6.48 -17.43 8.80
C SER A 107 -6.23 -18.65 7.92
N GLN A 108 -5.73 -18.51 6.69
CA GLN A 108 -5.49 -19.64 5.79
C GLN A 108 -4.23 -20.44 6.14
N ASP A 109 -3.19 -19.77 6.61
CA ASP A 109 -1.93 -20.39 7.05
C ASP A 109 -1.30 -19.49 8.12
N PRO A 110 -1.83 -19.53 9.35
CA PRO A 110 -1.42 -18.59 10.39
C PRO A 110 -0.03 -18.93 10.95
N GLY A 111 0.84 -17.91 11.04
CA GLY A 111 2.18 -18.05 11.58
C GLY A 111 2.87 -16.72 11.79
N ILE A 112 3.83 -16.65 12.70
CA ILE A 112 4.57 -15.43 13.05
C ILE A 112 5.23 -14.80 11.80
N GLU A 113 5.82 -15.65 10.96
CA GLU A 113 6.51 -15.19 9.73
C GLU A 113 5.56 -14.61 8.67
N LEU A 114 4.26 -14.94 8.75
CA LEU A 114 3.24 -14.49 7.81
C LEU A 114 2.47 -13.26 8.31
N MET A 115 2.80 -12.75 9.49
CA MET A 115 2.26 -11.47 9.97
C MET A 115 2.84 -10.33 9.14
N ASP A 116 2.00 -9.73 8.30
CA ASP A 116 2.39 -8.56 7.51
C ASP A 116 2.42 -7.30 8.40
N ILE A 117 3.55 -6.61 8.41
CA ILE A 117 3.73 -5.33 9.10
C ILE A 117 3.71 -4.17 8.11
N GLY A 118 4.36 -4.33 6.98
CA GLY A 118 4.52 -3.28 5.98
C GLY A 118 3.23 -2.92 5.26
N GLY A 119 2.45 -3.93 4.89
CA GLY A 119 1.14 -3.76 4.23
C GLY A 119 0.16 -2.96 5.09
N PRO A 120 -0.16 -3.41 6.31
CA PRO A 120 -1.03 -2.67 7.23
C PRO A 120 -0.51 -1.26 7.54
N ALA A 121 0.81 -1.07 7.66
CA ALA A 121 1.39 0.26 7.88
C ALA A 121 1.11 1.21 6.71
N MET A 122 1.29 0.77 5.46
CA MET A 122 0.98 1.57 4.26
C MET A 122 -0.52 1.86 4.14
N VAL A 123 -1.37 0.86 4.35
CA VAL A 123 -2.84 1.01 4.33
C VAL A 123 -3.30 2.06 5.32
N ARG A 124 -2.84 1.97 6.57
CA ARG A 124 -3.21 2.92 7.64
C ARG A 124 -2.66 4.32 7.39
N ALA A 125 -1.43 4.43 6.86
CA ALA A 125 -0.83 5.72 6.49
C ALA A 125 -1.64 6.43 5.41
N ALA A 126 -2.01 5.72 4.33
CA ALA A 126 -2.82 6.24 3.24
C ALA A 126 -4.23 6.61 3.71
N ALA A 127 -4.89 5.73 4.48
CA ALA A 127 -6.20 5.98 5.07
C ALA A 127 -6.21 7.22 5.98
N LYS A 128 -5.16 7.42 6.80
CA LYS A 128 -5.03 8.62 7.62
C LYS A 128 -4.95 9.89 6.78
N ASN A 129 -4.28 9.83 5.62
CA ASN A 129 -4.10 10.98 4.73
C ASN A 129 -5.12 11.00 3.57
N PHE A 130 -6.34 10.53 3.80
CA PHE A 130 -7.39 10.43 2.77
C PHE A 130 -7.73 11.78 2.10
N HIS A 131 -7.42 12.91 2.72
CA HIS A 131 -7.56 14.21 2.06
C HIS A 131 -6.71 14.31 0.79
N SER A 132 -5.62 13.57 0.71
CA SER A 132 -4.65 13.64 -0.40
C SER A 132 -4.45 12.30 -1.12
N VAL A 133 -4.68 11.17 -0.46
CA VAL A 133 -4.30 9.84 -0.94
C VAL A 133 -5.52 8.92 -0.99
N GLY A 134 -5.69 8.21 -2.13
CA GLY A 134 -6.61 7.08 -2.23
C GLY A 134 -5.99 5.81 -1.67
N VAL A 135 -6.78 4.93 -1.02
CA VAL A 135 -6.31 3.63 -0.55
C VAL A 135 -7.29 2.53 -0.96
N VAL A 136 -6.83 1.55 -1.72
CA VAL A 136 -7.67 0.47 -2.25
C VAL A 136 -7.18 -0.86 -1.67
N VAL A 137 -8.07 -1.56 -0.97
CA VAL A 137 -7.77 -2.86 -0.35
C VAL A 137 -8.56 -4.02 -0.98
N ASP A 138 -9.51 -3.70 -1.85
CA ASP A 138 -10.40 -4.67 -2.49
C ASP A 138 -10.26 -4.58 -4.02
N PRO A 139 -9.82 -5.67 -4.71
CA PRO A 139 -9.73 -5.72 -6.17
C PRO A 139 -11.05 -5.43 -6.89
N LEU A 140 -12.20 -5.70 -6.28
CA LEU A 140 -13.51 -5.42 -6.86
C LEU A 140 -13.76 -3.93 -7.12
N LYS A 141 -13.00 -3.05 -6.48
CA LYS A 141 -13.10 -1.59 -6.66
C LYS A 141 -12.25 -1.04 -7.80
N TYR A 142 -11.35 -1.83 -8.40
CA TYR A 142 -10.44 -1.34 -9.44
C TYR A 142 -11.16 -0.66 -10.60
N GLY A 143 -12.24 -1.26 -11.10
CA GLY A 143 -13.01 -0.69 -12.22
C GLY A 143 -13.55 0.71 -11.91
N SER A 144 -14.24 0.86 -10.78
CA SER A 144 -14.83 2.15 -10.38
C SER A 144 -13.76 3.23 -10.10
N ILE A 145 -12.60 2.86 -9.57
CA ILE A 145 -11.47 3.75 -9.34
C ILE A 145 -10.94 4.28 -10.68
N ILE A 146 -10.71 3.41 -11.66
CA ILE A 146 -10.23 3.79 -12.99
C ILE A 146 -11.23 4.68 -13.70
N ASP A 147 -12.52 4.37 -13.62
CA ASP A 147 -13.58 5.16 -14.25
C ASP A 147 -13.62 6.57 -13.64
N GLU A 148 -13.52 6.70 -12.32
CA GLU A 148 -13.52 8.01 -11.68
C GLU A 148 -12.26 8.83 -12.02
N ILE A 149 -11.07 8.20 -12.02
CA ILE A 149 -9.83 8.89 -12.41
C ILE A 149 -9.90 9.34 -13.88
N ARG A 150 -10.44 8.51 -14.77
CA ARG A 150 -10.62 8.85 -16.20
C ARG A 150 -11.57 10.03 -16.39
N GLU A 151 -12.67 10.06 -15.63
CA GLU A 151 -13.68 11.10 -15.74
C GLU A 151 -13.24 12.43 -15.11
N LYS A 152 -12.61 12.36 -13.92
CA LYS A 152 -12.34 13.55 -13.07
C LYS A 152 -10.86 13.91 -12.94
N GLY A 153 -9.98 13.12 -13.52
CA GLY A 153 -8.53 13.29 -13.41
C GLY A 153 -7.92 12.80 -12.10
N ASN A 154 -8.73 12.56 -11.07
CA ASN A 154 -8.33 12.03 -9.76
C ASN A 154 -9.56 11.52 -8.99
N LEU A 155 -9.34 10.85 -7.86
CA LEU A 155 -10.42 10.47 -6.95
C LEU A 155 -10.98 11.70 -6.22
N THR A 156 -12.30 11.71 -6.02
CA THR A 156 -12.94 12.73 -5.18
C THR A 156 -12.62 12.52 -3.70
N LEU A 157 -12.81 13.56 -2.90
CA LEU A 157 -12.65 13.46 -1.44
C LEU A 157 -13.62 12.43 -0.83
N GLU A 158 -14.85 12.39 -1.33
CA GLU A 158 -15.88 11.44 -0.87
C GLU A 158 -15.42 10.00 -1.10
N THR A 159 -14.97 9.68 -2.32
CA THR A 159 -14.44 8.34 -2.66
C THR A 159 -13.24 8.00 -1.77
N ARG A 160 -12.27 8.93 -1.59
CA ARG A 160 -11.12 8.68 -0.73
C ARG A 160 -11.50 8.44 0.73
N GLN A 161 -12.54 9.14 1.24
CA GLN A 161 -13.04 8.95 2.60
C GLN A 161 -13.69 7.58 2.77
N ASP A 162 -14.48 7.12 1.80
CA ASP A 162 -15.08 5.78 1.81
C ASP A 162 -14.02 4.68 1.75
N LEU A 163 -13.04 4.85 0.87
CA LEU A 163 -11.90 3.94 0.77
C LEU A 163 -11.09 3.88 2.07
N ALA A 164 -10.89 5.01 2.74
CA ALA A 164 -10.19 5.06 4.03
C ALA A 164 -10.94 4.31 5.13
N ARG A 165 -12.27 4.43 5.17
CA ARG A 165 -13.10 3.64 6.09
C ARG A 165 -12.93 2.14 5.84
N ASP A 166 -12.99 1.72 4.57
CA ASP A 166 -12.83 0.31 4.20
C ASP A 166 -11.42 -0.21 4.51
N ALA A 167 -10.41 0.62 4.32
CA ALA A 167 -9.03 0.32 4.66
C ALA A 167 -8.84 0.09 6.18
N PHE A 168 -9.43 0.93 7.03
CA PHE A 168 -9.40 0.71 8.48
C PHE A 168 -10.20 -0.53 8.89
N ALA A 169 -11.34 -0.81 8.26
CA ALA A 169 -12.09 -2.04 8.51
C ALA A 169 -11.27 -3.29 8.13
N HIS A 170 -10.57 -3.24 6.98
CA HIS A 170 -9.71 -4.31 6.50
C HIS A 170 -8.55 -4.61 7.47
N THR A 171 -7.84 -3.58 7.94
CA THR A 171 -6.74 -3.77 8.91
C THR A 171 -7.26 -4.22 10.28
N ALA A 172 -8.43 -3.75 10.72
CA ALA A 172 -9.04 -4.19 11.98
C ALA A 172 -9.44 -5.68 11.93
N SER A 173 -9.98 -6.15 10.80
CA SER A 173 -10.29 -7.57 10.59
C SER A 173 -9.02 -8.43 10.60
N TYR A 174 -7.96 -7.97 9.93
CA TYR A 174 -6.67 -8.64 9.92
C TYR A 174 -6.07 -8.78 11.32
N ASP A 175 -6.05 -7.70 12.10
CA ASP A 175 -5.57 -7.72 13.49
C ASP A 175 -6.41 -8.65 14.37
N ALA A 176 -7.75 -8.72 14.15
CA ALA A 176 -8.62 -9.63 14.88
C ALA A 176 -8.33 -11.11 14.59
N GLU A 177 -7.99 -11.45 13.33
CA GLU A 177 -7.56 -12.83 12.99
C GLU A 177 -6.26 -13.21 13.73
N ILE A 178 -5.30 -12.27 13.82
CA ILE A 178 -4.06 -12.49 14.59
C ILE A 178 -4.35 -12.68 16.08
N VAL A 179 -5.23 -11.87 16.67
CA VAL A 179 -5.64 -12.02 18.07
C VAL A 179 -6.26 -13.39 18.31
N SER A 180 -7.18 -13.83 17.44
CA SER A 180 -7.80 -15.15 17.55
C SER A 180 -6.77 -16.27 17.51
N TRP A 181 -5.79 -16.17 16.62
CA TRP A 181 -4.70 -17.15 16.53
C TRP A 181 -3.85 -17.22 17.82
N PHE A 182 -3.57 -16.07 18.46
CA PHE A 182 -2.85 -16.06 19.73
C PHE A 182 -3.68 -16.68 20.86
N ASP A 183 -4.99 -16.47 20.88
CA ASP A 183 -5.88 -17.06 21.88
C ASP A 183 -5.90 -18.58 21.73
N ASP A 184 -5.98 -19.10 20.51
CA ASP A 184 -5.95 -20.55 20.23
C ASP A 184 -4.59 -21.19 20.57
N LYS A 185 -3.49 -20.40 20.51
CA LYS A 185 -2.11 -20.88 20.77
C LYS A 185 -1.65 -20.70 22.21
N GLN A 186 -2.45 -20.13 23.11
CA GLN A 186 -2.04 -19.87 24.51
C GLN A 186 -1.56 -21.13 25.25
N GLU A 187 -2.02 -22.31 24.88
CA GLU A 187 -1.57 -23.57 25.48
C GLU A 187 -0.22 -24.08 24.92
N GLU A 188 0.18 -23.63 23.72
CA GLU A 188 1.39 -24.10 23.00
C GLU A 188 2.59 -23.14 23.12
N LEU A 189 2.35 -21.87 23.49
CA LEU A 189 3.44 -20.90 23.63
C LEU A 189 4.26 -21.21 24.90
N PRO A 190 5.60 -21.25 24.83
CA PRO A 190 6.42 -21.49 26.00
C PRO A 190 6.12 -20.43 27.07
N LYS A 191 5.69 -20.87 28.25
CA LYS A 191 5.48 -20.01 29.41
C LYS A 191 6.82 -19.34 29.74
N SER A 192 6.97 -18.08 29.30
CA SER A 192 8.03 -17.12 29.64
C SER A 192 9.43 -17.70 29.86
N ILE A 193 10.36 -17.30 29.01
CA ILE A 193 11.77 -17.24 29.38
C ILE A 193 11.89 -16.02 30.33
N HIS A 194 12.09 -16.32 31.63
CA HIS A 194 12.47 -15.33 32.62
C HIS A 194 13.92 -14.92 32.43
#